data_4ff13bd51527ddbe5ac897c4070f2839
#
_entry.id   4ff13bd51527ddbe5ac897c4070f2839
#
_cell.length_a   1.000
_cell.length_b   1.000
_cell.length_c   1.000
_cell.angle_alpha   90.00
_cell.angle_beta   90.00
_cell.angle_gamma   90.00
#
_symmetry.space_group_name_H-M   'P 1'
#
loop_
_entity.id
_entity.type
_entity.pdbx_description
1 polymer ?
#
loop_
_entity_poly.entity_id
_entity_poly.type
_entity_poly.pdbx_seq_one_letter_code
_entity_poly.pdbx_strand_id
1 'polypeptide(L)'
;HKNWPSSKKIKEKIESSITDQTNDQELLEWFELHKPITAKGSIEYLELRIRLKKNFNKTNVIKDIWINKNLTKKQQKYFIKKYSQHWNQSDNWQRFNRLIYEGKNVSARRTLNRISGDQRRLGEARIALSRRSPNVSSLIEKVPKYLLKDPGLVYERMRWRRKAKLDTAANLLYDPPEKIVNVRN
;
A
#
# COMPACT_ATOMS: atom_id res chain seq x y z
N HIS A 1 14.79 -24.97 11.47
CA HIS A 1 15.63 -23.80 11.21
C HIS A 1 14.76 -22.60 10.74
N LYS A 2 14.56 -21.58 11.61
CA LYS A 2 13.72 -20.40 11.34
C LYS A 2 14.19 -19.53 10.16
N ASN A 3 15.41 -19.67 9.67
CA ASN A 3 16.05 -18.81 8.68
C ASN A 3 16.47 -19.54 7.37
N TRP A 4 15.82 -20.63 7.01
CA TRP A 4 16.10 -21.25 5.71
C TRP A 4 15.57 -20.35 4.59
N PRO A 5 16.37 -20.02 3.54
CA PRO A 5 15.96 -19.16 2.44
C PRO A 5 14.66 -19.58 1.72
N SER A 6 14.35 -20.87 1.76
CA SER A 6 13.12 -21.44 1.18
C SER A 6 11.88 -21.34 2.06
N SER A 7 12.01 -20.98 3.36
CA SER A 7 10.87 -20.97 4.29
C SER A 7 9.78 -19.99 3.90
N LYS A 8 10.14 -18.84 3.36
CA LYS A 8 9.18 -17.84 2.86
C LYS A 8 8.41 -18.37 1.65
N LYS A 9 9.10 -18.95 0.66
CA LYS A 9 8.46 -19.50 -0.54
C LYS A 9 7.53 -20.66 -0.21
N ILE A 10 7.92 -21.51 0.75
CA ILE A 10 7.07 -22.61 1.23
C ILE A 10 5.80 -22.06 1.85
N LYS A 11 5.89 -21.06 2.74
CA LYS A 11 4.71 -20.41 3.33
C LYS A 11 3.82 -19.76 2.28
N GLU A 12 4.37 -19.03 1.31
CA GLU A 12 3.62 -18.47 0.18
C GLU A 12 2.88 -19.55 -0.62
N LYS A 13 3.51 -20.69 -0.84
CA LYS A 13 2.89 -21.82 -1.54
C LYS A 13 1.75 -22.44 -0.72
N ILE A 14 1.96 -22.66 0.59
CA ILE A 14 0.90 -23.14 1.50
C ILE A 14 -0.28 -22.17 1.50
N GLU A 15 -0.05 -20.87 1.71
CA GLU A 15 -1.11 -19.86 1.69
C GLU A 15 -1.85 -19.81 0.33
N SER A 16 -1.17 -20.09 -0.78
CA SER A 16 -1.79 -20.15 -2.10
C SER A 16 -2.68 -21.40 -2.30
N SER A 17 -2.37 -22.51 -1.61
CA SER A 17 -3.12 -23.78 -1.70
C SER A 17 -4.35 -23.86 -0.80
N ILE A 18 -4.55 -22.89 0.12
CA ILE A 18 -5.75 -22.85 0.96
C ILE A 18 -7.00 -22.77 0.09
N THR A 19 -7.95 -23.66 0.35
CA THR A 19 -9.26 -23.75 -0.33
C THR A 19 -10.38 -23.83 0.72
N ASP A 20 -11.61 -23.74 0.26
CA ASP A 20 -12.81 -23.87 1.12
C ASP A 20 -12.96 -25.28 1.76
N GLN A 21 -12.19 -26.26 1.30
CA GLN A 21 -12.15 -27.61 1.86
C GLN A 21 -11.13 -27.78 2.98
N THR A 22 -10.30 -26.76 3.23
CA THR A 22 -9.28 -26.81 4.32
C THR A 22 -9.99 -26.78 5.68
N ASN A 23 -9.62 -27.70 6.59
CA ASN A 23 -10.19 -27.73 7.94
C ASN A 23 -9.89 -26.43 8.68
N ASP A 24 -10.93 -25.80 9.25
CA ASP A 24 -10.83 -24.52 9.91
C ASP A 24 -9.95 -24.53 11.16
N GLN A 25 -10.00 -25.61 11.95
CA GLN A 25 -9.23 -25.73 13.19
C GLN A 25 -7.74 -25.91 12.89
N GLU A 26 -7.39 -26.80 11.95
CA GLU A 26 -6.01 -27.02 11.52
C GLU A 26 -5.42 -25.75 10.88
N LEU A 27 -6.22 -25.06 10.09
CA LEU A 27 -5.80 -23.80 9.45
C LEU A 27 -5.56 -22.70 10.49
N LEU A 28 -6.37 -22.63 11.54
CA LEU A 28 -6.19 -21.67 12.62
C LEU A 28 -4.88 -21.94 13.35
N GLU A 29 -4.64 -23.18 13.77
CA GLU A 29 -3.42 -23.59 14.47
C GLU A 29 -2.17 -23.27 13.62
N TRP A 30 -2.26 -23.55 12.32
CA TRP A 30 -1.18 -23.22 11.40
C TRP A 30 -0.90 -21.70 11.34
N PHE A 31 -1.94 -20.85 11.28
CA PHE A 31 -1.76 -19.40 11.26
C PHE A 31 -1.32 -18.80 12.59
N GLU A 32 -1.64 -19.42 13.70
CA GLU A 32 -1.15 -19.01 15.03
C GLU A 32 0.35 -19.25 15.16
N LEU A 33 0.85 -20.37 14.63
CA LEU A 33 2.27 -20.68 14.55
C LEU A 33 2.99 -19.89 13.44
N HIS A 34 2.31 -19.63 12.34
CA HIS A 34 2.86 -19.04 11.12
C HIS A 34 2.04 -17.84 10.67
N LYS A 35 2.39 -16.65 11.19
CA LYS A 35 1.70 -15.42 10.78
C LYS A 35 1.63 -15.30 9.25
N PRO A 36 0.48 -14.89 8.68
CA PRO A 36 0.29 -14.81 7.24
C PRO A 36 1.21 -13.77 6.58
N ILE A 37 1.84 -14.14 5.48
CA ILE A 37 2.78 -13.29 4.75
C ILE A 37 2.19 -12.73 3.47
N THR A 38 1.26 -13.44 2.82
CA THR A 38 0.61 -12.99 1.59
C THR A 38 -0.69 -12.24 1.87
N ALA A 39 -1.18 -11.53 0.86
CA ALA A 39 -2.50 -10.90 0.92
C ALA A 39 -3.62 -11.94 1.02
N LYS A 40 -3.51 -13.09 0.31
CA LYS A 40 -4.47 -14.19 0.38
C LYS A 40 -4.51 -14.77 1.80
N GLY A 41 -3.36 -15.18 2.33
CA GLY A 41 -3.28 -15.74 3.68
C GLY A 41 -3.80 -14.78 4.75
N SER A 42 -3.51 -13.45 4.61
CA SER A 42 -4.01 -12.45 5.57
C SER A 42 -5.54 -12.31 5.52
N ILE A 43 -6.15 -12.37 4.35
CA ILE A 43 -7.61 -12.34 4.19
C ILE A 43 -8.23 -13.62 4.75
N GLU A 44 -7.69 -14.78 4.41
CA GLU A 44 -8.16 -16.07 4.92
C GLU A 44 -8.09 -16.14 6.45
N TYR A 45 -6.97 -15.73 7.04
CA TYR A 45 -6.83 -15.71 8.51
C TYR A 45 -7.82 -14.75 9.19
N LEU A 46 -8.05 -13.57 8.60
CA LEU A 46 -9.09 -12.64 9.09
C LEU A 46 -10.47 -13.31 9.07
N GLU A 47 -10.84 -13.92 7.95
CA GLU A 47 -12.16 -14.52 7.76
C GLU A 47 -12.38 -15.77 8.62
N LEU A 48 -11.33 -16.57 8.75
CA LEU A 48 -11.30 -17.71 9.67
C LEU A 48 -11.59 -17.30 11.12
N ARG A 49 -10.90 -16.24 11.60
CA ARG A 49 -11.13 -15.72 12.95
C ARG A 49 -12.55 -15.18 13.14
N ILE A 50 -13.12 -14.55 12.10
CA ILE A 50 -14.51 -14.09 12.13
C ILE A 50 -15.47 -15.27 12.16
N ARG A 51 -15.27 -16.29 11.32
CA ARG A 51 -16.10 -17.50 11.23
C ARG A 51 -16.09 -18.30 12.54
N LEU A 52 -14.94 -18.44 13.16
CA LEU A 52 -14.73 -19.11 14.44
C LEU A 52 -15.04 -18.22 15.65
N LYS A 53 -15.62 -17.03 15.45
CA LYS A 53 -16.00 -16.07 16.51
C LYS A 53 -14.89 -15.78 17.53
N LYS A 54 -13.62 -15.76 17.06
CA LYS A 54 -12.48 -15.44 17.93
C LYS A 54 -12.52 -13.97 18.37
N ASN A 55 -12.09 -13.72 19.61
CA ASN A 55 -11.96 -12.35 20.12
C ASN A 55 -10.68 -11.69 19.61
N PHE A 56 -10.80 -10.56 18.87
CA PHE A 56 -9.69 -9.77 18.37
C PHE A 56 -10.13 -8.40 17.88
N ASN A 57 -9.22 -7.45 17.79
CA ASN A 57 -9.52 -6.14 17.20
C ASN A 57 -9.65 -6.26 15.68
N LYS A 58 -10.86 -6.59 15.22
CA LYS A 58 -11.20 -6.78 13.80
C LYS A 58 -10.84 -5.56 12.96
N THR A 59 -11.15 -4.36 13.44
CA THR A 59 -10.91 -3.11 12.69
C THR A 59 -9.43 -2.89 12.44
N ASN A 60 -8.58 -3.10 13.44
CA ASN A 60 -7.13 -2.94 13.28
C ASN A 60 -6.55 -3.95 12.29
N VAL A 61 -6.97 -5.21 12.34
CA VAL A 61 -6.53 -6.24 11.39
C VAL A 61 -6.96 -5.90 9.96
N ILE A 62 -8.19 -5.44 9.77
CA ILE A 62 -8.69 -5.01 8.45
C ILE A 62 -7.89 -3.83 7.91
N LYS A 63 -7.62 -2.81 8.74
CA LYS A 63 -6.80 -1.66 8.35
C LYS A 63 -5.39 -2.08 7.98
N ASP A 64 -4.75 -2.95 8.76
CA ASP A 64 -3.42 -3.47 8.45
C ASP A 64 -3.38 -4.18 7.10
N ILE A 65 -4.33 -5.06 6.83
CA ILE A 65 -4.43 -5.73 5.52
C ILE A 65 -4.61 -4.69 4.41
N TRP A 66 -5.52 -3.73 4.58
CA TRP A 66 -5.78 -2.70 3.58
C TRP A 66 -4.53 -1.87 3.29
N ILE A 67 -3.87 -1.36 4.31
CA ILE A 67 -2.71 -0.47 4.17
C ILE A 67 -1.49 -1.25 3.69
N ASN A 68 -1.18 -2.39 4.30
CA ASN A 68 0.14 -3.02 4.21
C ASN A 68 0.22 -4.22 3.24
N LYS A 69 -0.92 -4.81 2.82
CA LYS A 69 -0.87 -5.97 1.91
C LYS A 69 -1.07 -5.61 0.43
N ASN A 70 -0.38 -6.34 -0.43
CA ASN A 70 -0.44 -6.16 -1.89
C ASN A 70 -1.61 -6.94 -2.48
N LEU A 71 -2.78 -6.34 -2.45
CA LEU A 71 -4.01 -6.93 -2.99
C LEU A 71 -4.00 -6.92 -4.52
N THR A 72 -4.32 -8.05 -5.14
CA THR A 72 -4.66 -8.13 -6.56
C THR A 72 -5.93 -7.33 -6.85
N LYS A 73 -6.26 -7.07 -8.12
CA LYS A 73 -7.50 -6.37 -8.51
C LYS A 73 -8.75 -7.09 -7.96
N LYS A 74 -8.79 -8.45 -8.04
CA LYS A 74 -9.90 -9.27 -7.53
C LYS A 74 -10.02 -9.19 -6.02
N GLN A 75 -8.90 -9.39 -5.29
CA GLN A 75 -8.87 -9.28 -3.84
C GLN A 75 -9.23 -7.87 -3.35
N GLN A 76 -8.73 -6.82 -4.01
CA GLN A 76 -9.08 -5.45 -3.67
C GLN A 76 -10.58 -5.18 -3.82
N LYS A 77 -11.20 -5.62 -4.94
CA LYS A 77 -12.64 -5.48 -5.17
C LYS A 77 -13.45 -6.19 -4.08
N TYR A 78 -13.08 -7.43 -3.77
CA TYR A 78 -13.70 -8.21 -2.70
C TYR A 78 -13.57 -7.53 -1.34
N PHE A 79 -12.36 -7.14 -0.97
CA PHE A 79 -12.05 -6.55 0.33
C PHE A 79 -12.78 -5.21 0.55
N ILE A 80 -12.87 -4.39 -0.49
CA ILE A 80 -13.64 -3.15 -0.47
C ILE A 80 -15.12 -3.43 -0.25
N LYS A 81 -15.70 -4.37 -1.03
CA LYS A 81 -17.12 -4.70 -0.91
C LYS A 81 -17.50 -5.13 0.51
N LYS A 82 -16.61 -5.88 1.18
CA LYS A 82 -16.92 -6.51 2.47
C LYS A 82 -16.53 -5.66 3.69
N TYR A 83 -15.48 -4.84 3.57
CA TYR A 83 -14.82 -4.24 4.72
C TYR A 83 -14.59 -2.72 4.64
N SER A 84 -15.06 -2.01 3.60
CA SER A 84 -14.73 -0.59 3.40
C SER A 84 -15.19 0.34 4.52
N GLN A 85 -16.16 -0.05 5.33
CA GLN A 85 -16.62 0.70 6.50
C GLN A 85 -15.60 0.78 7.65
N HIS A 86 -14.55 -0.04 7.61
CA HIS A 86 -13.54 -0.11 8.67
C HIS A 86 -12.35 0.85 8.49
N TRP A 87 -12.27 1.55 7.36
CA TRP A 87 -11.19 2.51 7.12
C TRP A 87 -11.71 3.81 6.49
N ASN A 88 -10.91 4.86 6.55
CA ASN A 88 -11.24 6.20 6.09
C ASN A 88 -10.29 6.70 4.98
N GLN A 89 -10.41 7.99 4.62
CA GLN A 89 -9.56 8.61 3.60
C GLN A 89 -8.08 8.64 4.00
N SER A 90 -7.76 8.82 5.28
CA SER A 90 -6.38 8.78 5.77
C SER A 90 -5.74 7.40 5.56
N ASP A 91 -6.48 6.32 5.82
CA ASP A 91 -6.00 4.95 5.57
C ASP A 91 -5.78 4.69 4.07
N ASN A 92 -6.64 5.25 3.21
CA ASN A 92 -6.45 5.21 1.75
C ASN A 92 -5.18 5.98 1.33
N TRP A 93 -4.91 7.13 1.96
CA TRP A 93 -3.72 7.91 1.69
C TRP A 93 -2.43 7.19 2.14
N GLN A 94 -2.44 6.56 3.31
CA GLN A 94 -1.32 5.73 3.78
C GLN A 94 -1.04 4.57 2.81
N ARG A 95 -2.08 3.84 2.38
CA ARG A 95 -1.95 2.80 1.37
C ARG A 95 -1.37 3.33 0.06
N PHE A 96 -1.88 4.48 -0.42
CA PHE A 96 -1.38 5.13 -1.64
C PHE A 96 0.10 5.45 -1.53
N ASN A 97 0.52 6.09 -0.44
CA ASN A 97 1.90 6.47 -0.19
C ASN A 97 2.84 5.25 -0.23
N ARG A 98 2.48 4.18 0.44
CA ARG A 98 3.26 2.94 0.40
C ARG A 98 3.37 2.37 -1.01
N LEU A 99 2.24 2.26 -1.72
CA LEU A 99 2.22 1.65 -3.05
C LEU A 99 3.03 2.44 -4.07
N ILE A 100 2.97 3.77 -4.06
CA ILE A 100 3.74 4.59 -4.98
C ILE A 100 5.23 4.56 -4.67
N TYR A 101 5.60 4.56 -3.37
CA TYR A 101 6.97 4.40 -2.93
C TYR A 101 7.58 3.06 -3.40
N GLU A 102 6.80 1.97 -3.32
CA GLU A 102 7.18 0.65 -3.82
C GLU A 102 7.15 0.53 -5.36
N GLY A 103 6.81 1.58 -6.09
CA GLY A 103 6.71 1.58 -7.55
C GLY A 103 5.47 0.84 -8.09
N LYS A 104 4.51 0.50 -7.25
CA LYS A 104 3.28 -0.22 -7.61
C LYS A 104 2.20 0.72 -8.18
N ASN A 105 2.57 1.46 -9.24
CA ASN A 105 1.77 2.53 -9.81
C ASN A 105 0.34 2.15 -10.21
N VAL A 106 0.13 0.93 -10.71
CA VAL A 106 -1.20 0.44 -11.09
C VAL A 106 -2.11 0.31 -9.86
N SER A 107 -1.56 -0.25 -8.77
CA SER A 107 -2.30 -0.40 -7.51
C SER A 107 -2.50 0.94 -6.79
N ALA A 108 -1.49 1.84 -6.85
CA ALA A 108 -1.59 3.20 -6.34
C ALA A 108 -2.71 3.98 -7.04
N ARG A 109 -2.80 3.91 -8.38
CA ARG A 109 -3.87 4.56 -9.15
C ARG A 109 -5.26 4.05 -8.76
N ARG A 110 -5.42 2.73 -8.58
CA ARG A 110 -6.70 2.17 -8.11
C ARG A 110 -7.09 2.68 -6.71
N THR A 111 -6.09 2.87 -5.84
CA THR A 111 -6.32 3.42 -4.49
C THR A 111 -6.66 4.91 -4.55
N LEU A 112 -5.98 5.67 -5.44
CA LEU A 112 -6.20 7.11 -5.62
C LEU A 112 -7.63 7.45 -6.04
N ASN A 113 -8.32 6.57 -6.75
CA ASN A 113 -9.74 6.74 -7.10
C ASN A 113 -10.67 6.80 -5.88
N ARG A 114 -10.18 6.47 -4.69
CA ARG A 114 -10.91 6.53 -3.41
C ARG A 114 -10.47 7.72 -2.54
N ILE A 115 -9.63 8.57 -3.07
CA ILE A 115 -9.10 9.76 -2.41
C ILE A 115 -9.68 10.96 -3.14
N SER A 116 -10.14 11.96 -2.41
CA SER A 116 -10.78 13.17 -2.93
C SER A 116 -9.94 14.42 -2.63
N GLY A 117 -10.42 15.55 -3.16
CA GLY A 117 -9.87 16.87 -2.87
C GLY A 117 -8.41 17.05 -3.28
N ASP A 118 -7.70 17.81 -2.49
CA ASP A 118 -6.32 18.23 -2.78
C ASP A 118 -5.33 17.08 -2.71
N GLN A 119 -5.58 16.10 -1.84
CA GLN A 119 -4.77 14.87 -1.81
C GLN A 119 -4.86 14.08 -3.11
N ARG A 120 -6.00 14.10 -3.80
CA ARG A 120 -6.14 13.47 -5.11
C ARG A 120 -5.26 14.17 -6.16
N ARG A 121 -5.29 15.51 -6.22
CA ARG A 121 -4.44 16.29 -7.14
C ARG A 121 -2.96 16.01 -6.89
N LEU A 122 -2.55 16.01 -5.63
CA LEU A 122 -1.19 15.64 -5.22
C LEU A 122 -0.83 14.22 -5.67
N GLY A 123 -1.70 13.25 -5.45
CA GLY A 123 -1.48 11.86 -5.84
C GLY A 123 -1.38 11.66 -7.36
N GLU A 124 -2.16 12.39 -8.15
CA GLU A 124 -2.09 12.38 -9.62
C GLU A 124 -0.72 12.89 -10.12
N ALA A 125 -0.23 14.00 -9.57
CA ALA A 125 1.09 14.54 -9.88
C ALA A 125 2.21 13.55 -9.50
N ARG A 126 2.14 12.91 -8.33
CA ARG A 126 3.11 11.90 -7.90
C ARG A 126 3.12 10.66 -8.79
N ILE A 127 1.96 10.15 -9.22
CA ILE A 127 1.89 9.04 -10.19
C ILE A 127 2.51 9.45 -11.52
N ALA A 128 2.23 10.66 -12.01
CA ALA A 128 2.77 11.14 -13.27
C ALA A 128 4.30 11.22 -13.25
N LEU A 129 4.88 11.75 -12.16
CA LEU A 129 6.33 11.77 -11.92
C LEU A 129 6.92 10.35 -11.89
N SER A 130 6.33 9.45 -11.12
CA SER A 130 6.80 8.08 -10.98
C SER A 130 6.77 7.31 -12.32
N ARG A 131 5.81 7.59 -13.18
CA ARG A 131 5.64 6.97 -14.51
C ARG A 131 6.33 7.73 -15.65
N ARG A 132 6.89 8.90 -15.37
CA ARG A 132 7.46 9.80 -16.38
C ARG A 132 6.44 10.19 -17.47
N SER A 133 5.22 10.49 -17.06
CA SER A 133 4.17 10.92 -17.98
C SER A 133 4.50 12.26 -18.62
N PRO A 134 4.12 12.51 -19.88
CA PRO A 134 4.45 13.77 -20.57
C PRO A 134 3.74 14.99 -19.95
N ASN A 135 2.63 14.81 -19.26
CA ASN A 135 1.81 15.86 -18.66
C ASN A 135 2.19 16.19 -17.19
N VAL A 136 3.41 15.84 -16.74
CA VAL A 136 3.86 16.08 -15.37
C VAL A 136 3.70 17.54 -14.94
N SER A 137 4.15 18.50 -15.77
CA SER A 137 4.12 19.93 -15.45
C SER A 137 2.69 20.40 -15.17
N SER A 138 1.74 20.10 -16.06
CA SER A 138 0.34 20.53 -15.89
C SER A 138 -0.34 19.88 -14.67
N LEU A 139 0.09 18.69 -14.27
CA LEU A 139 -0.44 18.05 -13.04
C LEU A 139 0.17 18.63 -11.78
N ILE A 140 1.44 19.05 -11.81
CA ILE A 140 2.07 19.75 -10.67
C ILE A 140 1.42 21.13 -10.46
N GLU A 141 1.10 21.87 -11.53
CA GLU A 141 0.42 23.17 -11.46
C GLU A 141 -0.96 23.09 -10.79
N LYS A 142 -1.64 21.93 -10.89
CA LYS A 142 -2.93 21.69 -10.22
C LYS A 142 -2.80 21.36 -8.73
N VAL A 143 -1.58 21.11 -8.24
CA VAL A 143 -1.35 20.84 -6.82
C VAL A 143 -1.45 22.17 -6.05
N PRO A 144 -2.25 22.24 -4.98
CA PRO A 144 -2.31 23.43 -4.14
C PRO A 144 -0.94 23.85 -3.59
N LYS A 145 -0.70 25.17 -3.51
CA LYS A 145 0.61 25.71 -3.11
C LYS A 145 1.14 25.13 -1.80
N TYR A 146 0.26 24.96 -0.79
CA TYR A 146 0.64 24.41 0.52
C TYR A 146 1.07 22.94 0.48
N LEU A 147 0.75 22.19 -0.60
CA LEU A 147 1.16 20.80 -0.80
C LEU A 147 2.40 20.66 -1.71
N LEU A 148 2.92 21.74 -2.27
CA LEU A 148 4.11 21.67 -3.14
C LEU A 148 5.37 21.22 -2.39
N LYS A 149 5.40 21.42 -1.06
CA LYS A 149 6.46 20.93 -0.15
C LYS A 149 6.15 19.54 0.45
N ASP A 150 5.10 18.84 -0.02
CA ASP A 150 4.82 17.46 0.44
C ASP A 150 6.05 16.56 0.23
N PRO A 151 6.49 15.84 1.28
CA PRO A 151 7.72 15.03 1.21
C PRO A 151 7.70 13.99 0.09
N GLY A 152 6.53 13.38 -0.17
CA GLY A 152 6.36 12.39 -1.23
C GLY A 152 6.45 13.03 -2.62
N LEU A 153 5.91 14.24 -2.81
CA LEU A 153 6.02 14.98 -4.07
C LEU A 153 7.48 15.39 -4.34
N VAL A 154 8.14 15.93 -3.33
CA VAL A 154 9.58 16.31 -3.40
C VAL A 154 10.42 15.10 -3.76
N TYR A 155 10.21 13.96 -3.07
CA TYR A 155 10.91 12.70 -3.38
C TYR A 155 10.72 12.25 -4.82
N GLU A 156 9.48 12.24 -5.34
CA GLU A 156 9.23 11.85 -6.73
C GLU A 156 9.81 12.84 -7.74
N ARG A 157 9.80 14.14 -7.46
CA ARG A 157 10.46 15.17 -8.29
C ARG A 157 11.97 14.97 -8.36
N MET A 158 12.63 14.74 -7.22
CA MET A 158 14.06 14.44 -7.15
C MET A 158 14.40 13.18 -7.95
N ARG A 159 13.64 12.11 -7.73
CA ARG A 159 13.80 10.84 -8.44
C ARG A 159 13.63 11.00 -9.96
N TRP A 160 12.63 11.77 -10.37
CA TRP A 160 12.37 12.07 -11.78
C TRP A 160 13.52 12.83 -12.40
N ARG A 161 14.00 13.94 -11.78
CA ARG A 161 15.13 14.76 -12.26
C ARG A 161 16.43 13.97 -12.33
N ARG A 162 16.75 13.21 -11.29
CA ARG A 162 17.94 12.34 -11.30
C ARG A 162 17.93 11.36 -12.46
N LYS A 163 16.80 10.74 -12.75
CA LYS A 163 16.67 9.81 -13.86
C LYS A 163 16.70 10.49 -15.23
N ALA A 164 16.30 11.76 -15.30
CA ALA A 164 16.39 12.58 -16.50
C ALA A 164 17.78 13.21 -16.68
N LYS A 165 18.75 12.92 -15.77
CA LYS A 165 20.11 13.51 -15.76
C LYS A 165 20.09 15.04 -15.70
N LEU A 166 19.12 15.63 -15.01
CA LEU A 166 19.03 17.07 -14.81
C LEU A 166 19.82 17.48 -13.56
N ASP A 167 20.77 18.38 -13.72
CA ASP A 167 21.64 18.87 -12.62
C ASP A 167 20.87 19.57 -11.50
N THR A 168 19.66 20.05 -11.78
CA THR A 168 18.77 20.70 -10.82
C THR A 168 18.16 19.75 -9.78
N ALA A 169 18.47 18.44 -9.81
CA ALA A 169 17.98 17.48 -8.81
C ALA A 169 18.48 17.85 -7.42
N ALA A 170 19.72 18.33 -7.30
CA ALA A 170 20.33 18.73 -6.03
C ALA A 170 19.65 19.96 -5.41
N ASN A 171 19.18 20.90 -6.22
CA ASN A 171 18.54 22.13 -5.74
C ASN A 171 17.27 21.87 -4.90
N LEU A 172 16.62 20.70 -5.06
CA LEU A 172 15.47 20.31 -4.24
C LEU A 172 15.88 19.87 -2.82
N LEU A 173 17.18 19.65 -2.57
CA LEU A 173 17.70 19.31 -1.23
C LEU A 173 17.96 20.56 -0.39
N TYR A 174 18.16 21.73 -1.02
CA TYR A 174 18.46 22.99 -0.31
C TYR A 174 17.20 23.62 0.34
N ASP A 175 16.01 23.21 -0.08
CA ASP A 175 14.74 23.58 0.56
C ASP A 175 13.95 22.30 0.89
N PRO A 176 14.40 21.49 1.85
CA PRO A 176 13.75 20.25 2.21
C PRO A 176 12.39 20.53 2.88
N PRO A 177 11.43 19.63 2.77
CA PRO A 177 10.17 19.73 3.50
C PRO A 177 10.41 19.65 5.01
N GLU A 178 9.62 20.38 5.80
CA GLU A 178 9.77 20.48 7.27
C GLU A 178 9.67 19.13 8.01
N LYS A 179 9.07 18.12 7.40
CA LYS A 179 8.97 16.76 7.96
C LYS A 179 9.24 15.71 6.92
N ILE A 180 10.31 14.96 7.08
CA ILE A 180 10.54 13.71 6.36
C ILE A 180 9.75 12.64 7.09
N VAL A 181 8.60 12.24 6.53
CA VAL A 181 7.87 11.08 7.05
C VAL A 181 8.67 9.84 6.71
N ASN A 182 9.19 9.17 7.73
CA ASN A 182 9.83 7.87 7.58
C ASN A 182 8.79 6.89 7.04
N VAL A 183 8.93 6.49 5.79
CA VAL A 183 8.03 5.54 5.11
C VAL A 183 8.41 4.09 5.43
N ARG A 184 9.43 3.90 6.30
CA ARG A 184 9.86 2.61 6.82
C ARG A 184 9.58 2.56 8.32
N ASN A 185 8.45 2.01 8.69
CA ASN A 185 8.23 1.24 9.92
C ASN A 185 7.34 0.05 9.59
#